data_a92cffab27dd2939bb20186c2496877f
#
_entry.id   a92cffab27dd2939bb20186c2496877f
#
_cell.length_a   1.000
_cell.length_b   1.000
_cell.length_c   1.000
_cell.angle_alpha   90.00
_cell.angle_beta   90.00
_cell.angle_gamma   90.00
#
_symmetry.space_group_name_H-M   'P 1'
#
loop_
_entity.id
_entity.type
_entity.pdbx_description
1 polymer ?
#
loop_
_entity_poly.entity_id
_entity_poly.type
_entity_poly.pdbx_seq_one_letter_code
_entity_poly.pdbx_strand_id
1 'polypeptide(L)'
;MSGDSKRSIEIYDTTLRDGSQLEGISLTVEDKLRIAEQLDSLGVHYIEGGWPGANPKDDEFFERAKEELSLETSVFVAFGSTRRAKGKVDQDQTLANLLGANTEVVCIVGKCWDYHVREALQTSLEEGVAMVADSIEYLVANGRRVFFDAEHFFDGYKNNPEFSLQVLEAAAMAGAERLILCDTNGGTLPHEVEQAVGDVVEHLDVGVGVHLHNDAGCGVANAIAGVKAGAIQVQGTINGYGERTGNCDLVAVIANLTLKMGYETIPEDCLSRLTPVSHHVAELVNLTLNPQQPYSGSSAFAHKAGLHTSAISRRPDAYEHVDPEIIGNGTRFVVSEMAGRSTLELKANDLGIDLDGKVLGDVVEVLKRLEYEGYHFEVADASLELLMRGASGWKQDFFEVERFSVDMNHVGSGSRAWNEISVEVDTRAVVDLFVDGKKMVGLGDGNGPVNAIDTALRSVLTGSYPELKAISLVDYKVRVLDTEKGTGAVTRVLLDSTNGEANWTTIGVSENIIEASWQALIDSLVYGLLHSPHRDMPQSE
;
A
#
# COMPACT_ATOMS: atom_id res chain seq x y z
N MET A 1 5.77 -40.46 11.80
CA MET A 1 5.93 -39.04 12.09
C MET A 1 4.54 -38.57 12.43
N SER A 2 4.28 -38.28 13.70
CA SER A 2 3.00 -37.75 14.18
C SER A 2 2.79 -36.39 13.53
N GLY A 3 1.67 -36.24 12.80
CA GLY A 3 1.28 -34.92 12.29
C GLY A 3 0.98 -34.01 13.46
N ASP A 4 1.96 -33.19 13.88
CA ASP A 4 1.69 -32.03 14.70
C ASP A 4 0.79 -31.11 13.87
N SER A 5 -0.46 -30.94 14.30
CA SER A 5 -1.32 -29.91 13.71
C SER A 5 -0.61 -28.57 13.87
N LYS A 6 -0.36 -27.87 12.76
CA LYS A 6 0.21 -26.53 12.82
C LYS A 6 -0.64 -25.67 13.78
N ARG A 7 0.00 -24.89 14.62
CA ARG A 7 -0.72 -23.95 15.52
C ARG A 7 -1.31 -22.83 14.66
N SER A 8 -2.60 -22.58 14.79
CA SER A 8 -3.30 -21.49 14.11
C SER A 8 -3.15 -20.19 14.88
N ILE A 9 -2.94 -19.09 14.16
CA ILE A 9 -2.89 -17.72 14.68
C ILE A 9 -3.95 -16.90 13.95
N GLU A 10 -4.87 -16.35 14.72
CA GLU A 10 -5.94 -15.50 14.19
C GLU A 10 -5.38 -14.15 13.73
N ILE A 11 -5.71 -13.75 12.50
CA ILE A 11 -5.39 -12.43 11.95
C ILE A 11 -6.63 -11.55 12.07
N TYR A 12 -6.46 -10.43 12.77
CA TYR A 12 -7.51 -9.44 13.00
C TYR A 12 -7.09 -8.11 12.36
N ASP A 13 -7.83 -7.69 11.34
CA ASP A 13 -7.51 -6.49 10.58
C ASP A 13 -8.27 -5.28 11.11
N THR A 14 -7.54 -4.19 11.39
CA THR A 14 -8.07 -2.90 11.86
C THR A 14 -7.88 -1.78 10.83
N THR A 15 -7.65 -2.09 9.57
CA THR A 15 -7.39 -1.10 8.50
C THR A 15 -8.52 -0.08 8.38
N LEU A 16 -9.78 -0.52 8.50
CA LEU A 16 -10.95 0.33 8.33
C LEU A 16 -11.25 1.23 9.53
N ARG A 17 -10.66 0.95 10.69
CA ARG A 17 -10.83 1.76 11.90
C ARG A 17 -9.51 2.46 12.27
N ASP A 18 -8.53 1.74 12.82
CA ASP A 18 -7.25 2.30 13.27
C ASP A 18 -6.39 2.74 12.08
N GLY A 19 -6.34 1.92 11.04
CA GLY A 19 -5.65 2.25 9.80
C GLY A 19 -6.13 3.55 9.17
N SER A 20 -7.42 3.84 9.24
CA SER A 20 -8.01 5.06 8.70
C SER A 20 -7.66 6.34 9.46
N GLN A 21 -6.98 6.23 10.62
CA GLN A 21 -6.50 7.36 11.41
C GLN A 21 -5.15 7.92 10.92
N LEU A 22 -4.54 7.30 9.90
CA LEU A 22 -3.33 7.85 9.27
C LEU A 22 -3.65 9.18 8.58
N GLU A 23 -2.77 10.16 8.76
CA GLU A 23 -2.87 11.45 8.07
C GLU A 23 -2.95 11.26 6.54
N GLY A 24 -3.94 11.89 5.91
CA GLY A 24 -4.15 11.81 4.46
C GLY A 24 -5.12 10.72 4.02
N ILE A 25 -5.51 9.77 4.88
CA ILE A 25 -6.55 8.79 4.57
C ILE A 25 -7.94 9.37 4.87
N SER A 26 -8.81 9.29 3.88
CA SER A 26 -10.23 9.64 4.02
C SER A 26 -11.09 8.69 3.20
N LEU A 27 -11.48 7.58 3.81
CA LEU A 27 -12.30 6.55 3.17
C LEU A 27 -13.76 7.00 3.04
N THR A 28 -14.36 6.74 1.89
CA THR A 28 -15.81 6.75 1.74
C THR A 28 -16.41 5.44 2.27
N VAL A 29 -17.73 5.35 2.39
CA VAL A 29 -18.41 4.10 2.75
C VAL A 29 -18.15 3.03 1.68
N GLU A 30 -18.13 3.42 0.40
CA GLU A 30 -17.83 2.53 -0.71
C GLU A 30 -16.41 1.97 -0.64
N ASP A 31 -15.42 2.81 -0.31
CA ASP A 31 -14.04 2.35 -0.13
C ASP A 31 -13.94 1.33 1.02
N LYS A 32 -14.64 1.58 2.14
CA LYS A 32 -14.69 0.64 3.27
C LYS A 32 -15.29 -0.70 2.88
N LEU A 33 -16.37 -0.73 2.10
CA LEU A 33 -16.99 -1.96 1.61
C LEU A 33 -16.02 -2.76 0.74
N ARG A 34 -15.37 -2.10 -0.23
CA ARG A 34 -14.39 -2.71 -1.13
C ARG A 34 -13.16 -3.25 -0.38
N ILE A 35 -12.64 -2.49 0.60
CA ILE A 35 -11.53 -2.96 1.42
C ILE A 35 -11.94 -4.19 2.23
N ALA A 36 -13.14 -4.20 2.83
CA ALA A 36 -13.64 -5.36 3.56
C ALA A 36 -13.71 -6.62 2.69
N GLU A 37 -14.19 -6.50 1.44
CA GLU A 37 -14.22 -7.61 0.47
C GLU A 37 -12.80 -8.12 0.13
N GLN A 38 -11.83 -7.22 -0.03
CA GLN A 38 -10.44 -7.60 -0.28
C GLN A 38 -9.83 -8.35 0.91
N LEU A 39 -10.10 -7.89 2.13
CA LEU A 39 -9.64 -8.55 3.36
C LEU A 39 -10.26 -9.94 3.54
N ASP A 40 -11.55 -10.08 3.25
CA ASP A 40 -12.23 -11.38 3.25
C ASP A 40 -11.63 -12.32 2.20
N SER A 41 -11.38 -11.82 1.00
CA SER A 41 -10.74 -12.59 -0.07
C SER A 41 -9.33 -13.04 0.27
N LEU A 42 -8.61 -12.28 1.11
CA LEU A 42 -7.30 -12.66 1.66
C LEU A 42 -7.42 -13.76 2.72
N GLY A 43 -8.59 -13.89 3.33
CA GLY A 43 -8.86 -14.90 4.35
C GLY A 43 -8.45 -14.49 5.76
N VAL A 44 -8.47 -13.20 6.12
CA VAL A 44 -8.28 -12.77 7.50
C VAL A 44 -9.46 -13.24 8.36
N HIS A 45 -9.24 -13.48 9.64
CA HIS A 45 -10.27 -14.03 10.50
C HIS A 45 -11.29 -12.98 10.93
N TYR A 46 -10.85 -11.75 11.20
CA TYR A 46 -11.69 -10.67 11.69
C TYR A 46 -11.40 -9.37 10.95
N ILE A 47 -12.47 -8.60 10.67
CA ILE A 47 -12.39 -7.28 10.03
C ILE A 47 -13.11 -6.28 10.95
N GLU A 48 -12.36 -5.33 11.51
CA GLU A 48 -12.89 -4.28 12.35
C GLU A 48 -13.38 -3.11 11.50
N GLY A 49 -14.70 -2.93 11.42
CA GLY A 49 -15.32 -1.98 10.49
C GLY A 49 -15.23 -0.51 10.93
N GLY A 50 -15.21 -0.24 12.23
CA GLY A 50 -15.24 1.12 12.75
C GLY A 50 -15.95 1.22 14.10
N TRP A 51 -16.30 2.44 14.49
CA TRP A 51 -16.95 2.75 15.77
C TRP A 51 -18.40 3.23 15.55
N PRO A 52 -19.41 2.36 15.70
CA PRO A 52 -20.81 2.75 15.58
C PRO A 52 -21.18 3.89 16.53
N GLY A 53 -21.80 4.94 15.99
CA GLY A 53 -22.18 6.12 16.74
C GLY A 53 -21.08 7.18 16.92
N ALA A 54 -19.88 6.95 16.40
CA ALA A 54 -18.80 7.95 16.46
C ALA A 54 -19.00 9.07 15.42
N ASN A 55 -19.45 8.72 14.24
CA ASN A 55 -19.71 9.64 13.14
C ASN A 55 -20.72 9.05 12.15
N PRO A 56 -21.41 9.91 11.34
CA PRO A 56 -22.43 9.45 10.39
C PRO A 56 -21.91 8.46 9.33
N LYS A 57 -20.64 8.53 8.95
CA LYS A 57 -20.04 7.63 7.96
C LYS A 57 -19.93 6.20 8.49
N ASP A 58 -19.50 6.05 9.74
CA ASP A 58 -19.43 4.73 10.36
C ASP A 58 -20.85 4.15 10.56
N ASP A 59 -21.82 4.97 10.95
CA ASP A 59 -23.20 4.53 11.07
C ASP A 59 -23.76 4.04 9.73
N GLU A 60 -23.55 4.79 8.64
CA GLU A 60 -23.95 4.40 7.29
C GLU A 60 -23.21 3.13 6.85
N PHE A 61 -21.92 3.01 7.14
CA PHE A 61 -21.14 1.82 6.80
C PHE A 61 -21.70 0.56 7.47
N PHE A 62 -21.99 0.60 8.78
CA PHE A 62 -22.58 -0.54 9.48
C PHE A 62 -23.98 -0.90 8.96
N GLU A 63 -24.81 0.08 8.57
CA GLU A 63 -26.12 -0.19 7.97
C GLU A 63 -25.97 -0.84 6.58
N ARG A 64 -25.14 -0.30 5.72
CA ARG A 64 -24.90 -0.86 4.38
C ARG A 64 -24.21 -2.22 4.43
N ALA A 65 -23.29 -2.42 5.35
CA ALA A 65 -22.58 -3.69 5.51
C ALA A 65 -23.52 -4.87 5.78
N LYS A 66 -24.64 -4.65 6.48
CA LYS A 66 -25.66 -5.69 6.75
C LYS A 66 -26.30 -6.24 5.47
N GLU A 67 -26.42 -5.42 4.44
CA GLU A 67 -27.14 -5.76 3.21
C GLU A 67 -26.16 -6.06 2.05
N GLU A 68 -25.01 -5.40 2.02
CA GLU A 68 -24.10 -5.41 0.88
C GLU A 68 -22.85 -6.29 1.09
N LEU A 69 -22.36 -6.49 2.34
CA LEU A 69 -21.22 -7.37 2.59
C LEU A 69 -21.68 -8.83 2.72
N SER A 70 -21.09 -9.68 1.89
CA SER A 70 -21.22 -11.13 1.98
C SER A 70 -19.84 -11.73 2.23
N LEU A 71 -19.42 -11.76 3.50
CA LEU A 71 -18.12 -12.29 3.90
C LEU A 71 -18.20 -13.81 4.02
N GLU A 72 -17.29 -14.54 3.36
CA GLU A 72 -17.23 -16.00 3.35
C GLU A 72 -16.29 -16.56 4.41
N THR A 73 -15.25 -15.82 4.75
CA THR A 73 -14.16 -16.26 5.64
C THR A 73 -14.10 -15.44 6.92
N SER A 74 -14.25 -14.12 6.79
CA SER A 74 -14.02 -13.18 7.88
C SER A 74 -15.27 -12.94 8.72
N VAL A 75 -15.06 -12.70 10.03
CA VAL A 75 -16.08 -12.20 10.93
C VAL A 75 -16.00 -10.69 11.02
N PHE A 76 -17.12 -10.01 10.76
CA PHE A 76 -17.20 -8.54 10.85
C PHE A 76 -17.35 -8.10 12.30
N VAL A 77 -16.56 -7.11 12.73
CA VAL A 77 -16.45 -6.67 14.13
C VAL A 77 -16.78 -5.19 14.28
N ALA A 78 -17.56 -4.84 15.29
CA ALA A 78 -17.77 -3.47 15.72
C ALA A 78 -16.84 -3.12 16.89
N PHE A 79 -16.22 -1.94 16.83
CA PHE A 79 -15.33 -1.44 17.86
C PHE A 79 -16.03 -0.36 18.72
N GLY A 80 -15.69 -0.31 20.00
CA GLY A 80 -16.17 0.74 20.90
C GLY A 80 -15.39 0.77 22.21
N SER A 81 -15.90 1.48 23.21
CA SER A 81 -15.30 1.55 24.53
C SER A 81 -16.20 0.97 25.63
N THR A 82 -15.62 0.75 26.79
CA THR A 82 -16.38 0.47 28.02
C THR A 82 -17.39 1.59 28.32
N ARG A 83 -18.40 1.30 29.17
CA ARG A 83 -19.30 2.31 29.69
C ARG A 83 -18.58 3.50 30.31
N ARG A 84 -19.24 4.63 30.39
CA ARG A 84 -18.69 5.80 31.10
C ARG A 84 -18.60 5.57 32.60
N ALA A 85 -17.60 6.23 33.24
CA ALA A 85 -17.44 6.21 34.68
C ALA A 85 -18.74 6.60 35.41
N LYS A 86 -19.13 5.83 36.43
CA LYS A 86 -20.37 6.00 37.20
C LYS A 86 -21.67 5.88 36.38
N GLY A 87 -21.59 5.52 35.09
CA GLY A 87 -22.71 5.23 34.22
C GLY A 87 -23.31 3.85 34.48
N LYS A 88 -24.51 3.59 33.95
CA LYS A 88 -25.12 2.26 33.94
C LYS A 88 -25.05 1.68 32.54
N VAL A 89 -24.75 0.40 32.42
CA VAL A 89 -24.61 -0.28 31.13
C VAL A 89 -25.85 -0.22 30.25
N ASP A 90 -27.03 -0.33 30.86
CA ASP A 90 -28.34 -0.28 30.18
C ASP A 90 -28.73 1.13 29.68
N GLN A 91 -27.97 2.16 30.08
CA GLN A 91 -28.20 3.57 29.71
C GLN A 91 -26.98 4.14 28.93
N ASP A 92 -25.97 3.34 28.70
CA ASP A 92 -24.76 3.78 28.00
C ASP A 92 -24.96 3.73 26.48
N GLN A 93 -24.77 4.88 25.82
CA GLN A 93 -25.02 5.01 24.39
C GLN A 93 -24.00 4.23 23.55
N THR A 94 -22.75 4.13 24.02
CA THR A 94 -21.71 3.39 23.30
C THR A 94 -22.05 1.90 23.25
N LEU A 95 -22.44 1.33 24.38
CA LEU A 95 -22.86 -0.07 24.44
C LEU A 95 -24.16 -0.31 23.63
N ALA A 96 -25.10 0.64 23.66
CA ALA A 96 -26.31 0.56 22.83
C ALA A 96 -25.98 0.59 21.32
N ASN A 97 -25.06 1.43 20.89
CA ASN A 97 -24.60 1.51 19.49
C ASN A 97 -23.90 0.21 19.05
N LEU A 98 -23.06 -0.37 19.91
CA LEU A 98 -22.41 -1.67 19.64
C LEU A 98 -23.44 -2.79 19.43
N LEU A 99 -24.48 -2.85 20.27
CA LEU A 99 -25.57 -3.82 20.09
C LEU A 99 -26.35 -3.54 18.81
N GLY A 100 -26.57 -2.25 18.46
CA GLY A 100 -27.27 -1.80 17.25
C GLY A 100 -26.52 -2.12 15.95
N ALA A 101 -25.19 -2.17 15.97
CA ALA A 101 -24.38 -2.58 14.83
C ALA A 101 -24.66 -4.00 14.35
N ASN A 102 -25.19 -4.84 15.24
CA ASN A 102 -25.64 -6.21 14.99
C ASN A 102 -24.53 -7.14 14.46
N THR A 103 -23.28 -6.90 14.84
CA THR A 103 -22.15 -7.80 14.58
C THR A 103 -22.14 -8.96 15.57
N GLU A 104 -21.65 -10.12 15.17
CA GLU A 104 -21.48 -11.29 16.07
C GLU A 104 -20.45 -11.00 17.14
N VAL A 105 -19.31 -10.41 16.74
CA VAL A 105 -18.20 -10.04 17.61
C VAL A 105 -18.20 -8.53 17.82
N VAL A 106 -17.92 -8.11 19.04
CA VAL A 106 -17.61 -6.72 19.39
C VAL A 106 -16.24 -6.66 20.08
N CYS A 107 -15.43 -5.66 19.72
CA CYS A 107 -14.19 -5.36 20.40
C CYS A 107 -14.37 -4.08 21.21
N ILE A 108 -14.08 -4.12 22.52
CA ILE A 108 -14.17 -2.93 23.36
C ILE A 108 -12.83 -2.58 23.98
N VAL A 109 -12.47 -1.29 23.90
CA VAL A 109 -11.28 -0.76 24.55
C VAL A 109 -11.56 -0.30 25.96
N GLY A 110 -10.67 -0.64 26.89
CA GLY A 110 -10.66 -0.15 28.27
C GLY A 110 -9.27 0.15 28.79
N LYS A 111 -9.18 1.10 29.74
CA LYS A 111 -7.90 1.53 30.29
C LYS A 111 -7.30 0.46 31.19
N CYS A 112 -6.08 0.04 30.87
CA CYS A 112 -5.32 -0.98 31.60
C CYS A 112 -4.08 -0.39 32.31
N TRP A 113 -3.92 0.92 32.29
CA TRP A 113 -2.88 1.65 33.01
C TRP A 113 -3.50 2.53 34.09
N ASP A 114 -3.11 2.33 35.35
CA ASP A 114 -3.64 3.05 36.52
C ASP A 114 -3.49 4.57 36.42
N TYR A 115 -2.41 5.04 35.80
CA TYR A 115 -2.21 6.46 35.49
C TYR A 115 -3.34 7.02 34.63
N HIS A 116 -3.75 6.30 33.56
CA HIS A 116 -4.84 6.77 32.69
C HIS A 116 -6.21 6.71 33.38
N VAL A 117 -6.44 5.75 34.27
CA VAL A 117 -7.69 5.71 35.04
C VAL A 117 -7.82 6.92 35.95
N ARG A 118 -6.72 7.31 36.63
CA ARG A 118 -6.73 8.46 37.54
C ARG A 118 -6.74 9.80 36.80
N GLU A 119 -5.89 9.96 35.79
CA GLU A 119 -5.67 11.25 35.15
C GLU A 119 -6.59 11.50 33.95
N ALA A 120 -6.84 10.51 33.09
CA ALA A 120 -7.68 10.67 31.91
C ALA A 120 -9.17 10.42 32.22
N LEU A 121 -9.50 9.31 32.91
CA LEU A 121 -10.88 9.00 33.29
C LEU A 121 -11.33 9.76 34.57
N GLN A 122 -10.39 10.26 35.35
CA GLN A 122 -10.63 10.99 36.61
C GLN A 122 -11.54 10.20 37.58
N THR A 123 -11.26 8.90 37.71
CA THR A 123 -12.05 8.00 38.57
C THR A 123 -11.14 7.11 39.42
N SER A 124 -11.74 6.30 40.30
CA SER A 124 -10.98 5.34 41.13
C SER A 124 -10.59 4.10 40.31
N LEU A 125 -9.58 3.38 40.78
CA LEU A 125 -9.13 2.15 40.14
C LEU A 125 -10.22 1.05 40.17
N GLU A 126 -10.96 0.98 41.29
CA GLU A 126 -12.07 0.05 41.43
C GLU A 126 -13.17 0.32 40.41
N GLU A 127 -13.48 1.60 40.16
CA GLU A 127 -14.45 1.97 39.12
C GLU A 127 -13.88 1.66 37.72
N GLY A 128 -12.57 1.85 37.48
CA GLY A 128 -11.93 1.47 36.23
C GLY A 128 -12.10 0.00 35.91
N VAL A 129 -11.86 -0.88 36.90
CA VAL A 129 -12.08 -2.31 36.79
C VAL A 129 -13.58 -2.65 36.59
N ALA A 130 -14.48 -2.00 37.34
CA ALA A 130 -15.92 -2.21 37.22
C ALA A 130 -16.45 -1.80 35.84
N MET A 131 -15.94 -0.71 35.24
CA MET A 131 -16.30 -0.30 33.87
C MET A 131 -16.01 -1.42 32.86
N VAL A 132 -14.91 -2.12 32.99
CA VAL A 132 -14.53 -3.22 32.10
C VAL A 132 -15.46 -4.42 32.32
N ALA A 133 -15.57 -4.89 33.57
CA ALA A 133 -16.37 -6.06 33.90
C ALA A 133 -17.85 -5.86 33.50
N ASP A 134 -18.47 -4.76 33.95
CA ASP A 134 -19.90 -4.49 33.70
C ASP A 134 -20.19 -4.42 32.19
N SER A 135 -19.30 -3.82 31.39
CA SER A 135 -19.49 -3.66 29.94
C SER A 135 -19.41 -5.01 29.23
N ILE A 136 -18.42 -5.84 29.58
CA ILE A 136 -18.26 -7.17 28.99
C ILE A 136 -19.44 -8.06 29.37
N GLU A 137 -19.81 -8.14 30.65
CA GLU A 137 -20.97 -8.92 31.11
C GLU A 137 -22.26 -8.50 30.40
N TYR A 138 -22.48 -7.20 30.22
CA TYR A 138 -23.65 -6.68 29.53
C TYR A 138 -23.71 -7.10 28.06
N LEU A 139 -22.59 -6.99 27.33
CA LEU A 139 -22.50 -7.37 25.92
C LEU A 139 -22.64 -8.88 25.74
N VAL A 140 -22.00 -9.69 26.58
CA VAL A 140 -22.12 -11.16 26.59
C VAL A 140 -23.55 -11.58 26.91
N ALA A 141 -24.19 -10.97 27.91
CA ALA A 141 -25.58 -11.24 28.26
C ALA A 141 -26.57 -10.89 27.12
N ASN A 142 -26.17 -9.97 26.20
CA ASN A 142 -26.94 -9.64 25.00
C ASN A 142 -26.48 -10.45 23.76
N GLY A 143 -25.77 -11.57 23.96
CA GLY A 143 -25.45 -12.54 22.93
C GLY A 143 -24.27 -12.16 22.02
N ARG A 144 -23.39 -11.25 22.45
CA ARG A 144 -22.17 -10.90 21.69
C ARG A 144 -20.97 -11.70 22.20
N ARG A 145 -20.10 -12.10 21.28
CA ARG A 145 -18.74 -12.50 21.59
C ARG A 145 -17.92 -11.23 21.81
N VAL A 146 -17.16 -11.14 22.89
CA VAL A 146 -16.49 -9.89 23.29
C VAL A 146 -14.98 -10.09 23.30
N PHE A 147 -14.28 -9.24 22.55
CA PHE A 147 -12.83 -9.07 22.66
C PHE A 147 -12.56 -7.81 23.46
N PHE A 148 -11.53 -7.85 24.29
CA PHE A 148 -11.16 -6.75 25.17
C PHE A 148 -9.78 -6.23 24.82
N ASP A 149 -9.70 -5.02 24.29
CA ASP A 149 -8.47 -4.30 24.04
C ASP A 149 -8.00 -3.59 25.32
N ALA A 150 -6.95 -4.14 25.96
CA ALA A 150 -6.33 -3.59 27.14
C ALA A 150 -5.41 -2.43 26.77
N GLU A 151 -5.97 -1.23 26.65
CA GLU A 151 -5.27 -0.04 26.15
C GLU A 151 -4.13 0.37 27.05
N HIS A 152 -2.94 0.64 26.47
CA HIS A 152 -1.70 0.92 27.17
C HIS A 152 -1.27 -0.19 28.15
N PHE A 153 -1.56 -1.45 27.80
CA PHE A 153 -1.23 -2.57 28.67
C PHE A 153 0.28 -2.61 29.01
N PHE A 154 1.15 -2.50 28.02
CA PHE A 154 2.60 -2.61 28.26
C PHE A 154 3.14 -1.47 29.13
N ASP A 155 2.65 -0.24 28.96
CA ASP A 155 2.97 0.87 29.86
C ASP A 155 2.44 0.62 31.28
N GLY A 156 1.21 0.18 31.40
CA GLY A 156 0.57 -0.14 32.67
C GLY A 156 1.28 -1.27 33.38
N TYR A 157 1.54 -2.37 32.69
CA TYR A 157 2.21 -3.56 33.23
C TYR A 157 3.63 -3.24 33.74
N LYS A 158 4.38 -2.43 32.97
CA LYS A 158 5.72 -2.01 33.38
C LYS A 158 5.72 -1.15 34.66
N ASN A 159 4.69 -0.32 34.85
CA ASN A 159 4.61 0.61 35.98
C ASN A 159 3.84 0.05 37.18
N ASN A 160 2.77 -0.72 36.96
CA ASN A 160 1.89 -1.30 37.97
C ASN A 160 1.29 -2.62 37.46
N PRO A 161 2.09 -3.71 37.45
CA PRO A 161 1.63 -4.99 36.90
C PRO A 161 0.41 -5.56 37.64
N GLU A 162 0.30 -5.31 38.96
CA GLU A 162 -0.82 -5.79 39.78
C GLU A 162 -2.15 -5.23 39.29
N PHE A 163 -2.22 -3.93 39.01
CA PHE A 163 -3.43 -3.30 38.49
C PHE A 163 -3.75 -3.77 37.05
N SER A 164 -2.74 -3.86 36.17
CA SER A 164 -2.96 -4.32 34.79
C SER A 164 -3.48 -5.75 34.76
N LEU A 165 -2.94 -6.64 35.57
CA LEU A 165 -3.45 -8.02 35.70
C LEU A 165 -4.86 -8.06 36.30
N GLN A 166 -5.16 -7.25 37.32
CA GLN A 166 -6.50 -7.14 37.89
C GLN A 166 -7.57 -6.77 36.85
N VAL A 167 -7.22 -5.85 35.93
CA VAL A 167 -8.13 -5.47 34.83
C VAL A 167 -8.36 -6.65 33.87
N LEU A 168 -7.30 -7.38 33.49
CA LEU A 168 -7.41 -8.56 32.62
C LEU A 168 -8.20 -9.70 33.30
N GLU A 169 -7.97 -9.96 34.57
CA GLU A 169 -8.73 -10.94 35.38
C GLU A 169 -10.23 -10.60 35.38
N ALA A 170 -10.57 -9.31 35.61
CA ALA A 170 -11.93 -8.86 35.60
C ALA A 170 -12.60 -9.02 34.21
N ALA A 171 -11.87 -8.72 33.14
CA ALA A 171 -12.33 -8.93 31.77
C ALA A 171 -12.57 -10.42 31.47
N ALA A 172 -11.64 -11.29 31.86
CA ALA A 172 -11.76 -12.75 31.71
C ALA A 172 -12.96 -13.31 32.48
N MET A 173 -13.12 -12.92 33.74
CA MET A 173 -14.24 -13.34 34.59
C MET A 173 -15.60 -12.86 34.06
N ALA A 174 -15.65 -11.68 33.44
CA ALA A 174 -16.84 -11.12 32.80
C ALA A 174 -17.21 -11.81 31.47
N GLY A 175 -16.34 -12.68 30.95
CA GLY A 175 -16.62 -13.50 29.77
C GLY A 175 -16.00 -12.97 28.47
N ALA A 176 -14.95 -12.18 28.53
CA ALA A 176 -14.16 -11.85 27.34
C ALA A 176 -13.60 -13.12 26.70
N GLU A 177 -13.76 -13.26 25.38
CA GLU A 177 -13.26 -14.42 24.63
C GLU A 177 -11.77 -14.25 24.27
N ARG A 178 -11.33 -13.02 24.09
CA ARG A 178 -9.93 -12.65 23.84
C ARG A 178 -9.53 -11.46 24.68
N LEU A 179 -8.30 -11.49 25.19
CA LEU A 179 -7.66 -10.37 25.89
C LEU A 179 -6.52 -9.86 24.99
N ILE A 180 -6.65 -8.66 24.49
CA ILE A 180 -5.71 -8.07 23.55
C ILE A 180 -4.79 -7.09 24.28
N LEU A 181 -3.51 -7.40 24.31
CA LEU A 181 -2.51 -6.58 24.97
C LEU A 181 -2.03 -5.50 24.01
N CYS A 182 -2.34 -4.22 24.31
CA CYS A 182 -2.08 -3.11 23.40
C CYS A 182 -0.79 -2.37 23.76
N ASP A 183 0.14 -2.27 22.82
CA ASP A 183 1.24 -1.31 22.85
C ASP A 183 0.80 -0.01 22.13
N THR A 184 -0.07 0.75 22.80
CA THR A 184 -0.72 1.94 22.24
C THR A 184 0.29 3.06 21.95
N ASN A 185 1.37 3.16 22.73
CA ASN A 185 2.48 4.09 22.49
C ASN A 185 3.49 3.59 21.45
N GLY A 186 3.47 2.30 21.10
CA GLY A 186 4.38 1.68 20.12
C GLY A 186 5.86 1.69 20.54
N GLY A 187 6.15 1.85 21.82
CA GLY A 187 7.49 2.02 22.35
C GLY A 187 8.09 0.78 22.98
N THR A 188 7.36 -0.32 23.07
CA THR A 188 7.80 -1.57 23.73
C THR A 188 8.76 -2.34 22.81
N LEU A 189 9.79 -2.93 23.40
CA LEU A 189 10.77 -3.74 22.68
C LEU A 189 10.40 -5.22 22.66
N PRO A 190 10.86 -6.02 21.67
CA PRO A 190 10.43 -7.41 21.50
C PRO A 190 10.62 -8.30 22.72
N HIS A 191 11.70 -8.13 23.47
CA HIS A 191 11.94 -8.94 24.68
C HIS A 191 11.00 -8.57 25.84
N GLU A 192 10.56 -7.31 25.93
CA GLU A 192 9.57 -6.86 26.92
C GLU A 192 8.18 -7.42 26.56
N VAL A 193 7.85 -7.44 25.25
CA VAL A 193 6.61 -8.06 24.75
C VAL A 193 6.61 -9.56 25.03
N GLU A 194 7.70 -10.28 24.70
CA GLU A 194 7.83 -11.73 24.93
C GLU A 194 7.61 -12.06 26.43
N GLN A 195 8.20 -11.27 27.32
CA GLN A 195 8.05 -11.46 28.74
C GLN A 195 6.62 -11.19 29.21
N ALA A 196 6.07 -10.01 28.93
CA ALA A 196 4.75 -9.62 29.44
C ALA A 196 3.63 -10.49 28.90
N VAL A 197 3.68 -10.87 27.61
CA VAL A 197 2.72 -11.81 27.01
C VAL A 197 2.83 -13.19 27.65
N GLY A 198 4.06 -13.69 27.86
CA GLY A 198 4.31 -14.98 28.53
C GLY A 198 3.72 -15.00 29.93
N ASP A 199 3.96 -13.96 30.73
CA ASP A 199 3.43 -13.83 32.08
C ASP A 199 1.89 -13.86 32.11
N VAL A 200 1.22 -13.15 31.16
CA VAL A 200 -0.25 -13.14 31.04
C VAL A 200 -0.79 -14.51 30.63
N VAL A 201 -0.16 -15.15 29.62
CA VAL A 201 -0.58 -16.49 29.14
C VAL A 201 -0.43 -17.57 30.24
N GLU A 202 0.59 -17.46 31.08
CA GLU A 202 0.74 -18.36 32.23
C GLU A 202 -0.27 -18.07 33.36
N HIS A 203 -0.70 -16.82 33.50
CA HIS A 203 -1.57 -16.38 34.58
C HIS A 203 -3.07 -16.61 34.30
N LEU A 204 -3.51 -16.50 33.01
CA LEU A 204 -4.93 -16.54 32.62
C LEU A 204 -5.22 -17.65 31.60
N ASP A 205 -6.30 -18.39 31.84
CA ASP A 205 -6.80 -19.42 30.91
C ASP A 205 -7.82 -18.81 29.89
N VAL A 206 -7.39 -17.75 29.19
CA VAL A 206 -8.16 -17.06 28.13
C VAL A 206 -7.26 -16.78 26.96
N GLY A 207 -7.77 -16.83 25.74
CA GLY A 207 -6.99 -16.54 24.55
C GLY A 207 -6.41 -15.11 24.56
N VAL A 208 -5.08 -15.01 24.44
CA VAL A 208 -4.37 -13.73 24.42
C VAL A 208 -4.05 -13.32 22.99
N GLY A 209 -4.32 -12.06 22.65
CA GLY A 209 -3.90 -11.41 21.41
C GLY A 209 -2.98 -10.22 21.68
N VAL A 210 -2.43 -9.66 20.62
CA VAL A 210 -1.58 -8.46 20.68
C VAL A 210 -2.02 -7.43 19.63
N HIS A 211 -1.99 -6.15 20.03
CA HIS A 211 -2.22 -4.99 19.17
C HIS A 211 -1.06 -4.01 19.34
N LEU A 212 -0.29 -3.78 18.28
CA LEU A 212 1.03 -3.19 18.41
C LEU A 212 1.23 -2.06 17.41
N HIS A 213 1.53 -0.85 17.93
CA HIS A 213 1.96 0.29 17.10
C HIS A 213 3.45 0.21 16.78
N ASN A 214 3.91 1.01 15.82
CA ASN A 214 5.25 0.88 15.22
C ASN A 214 6.19 2.05 15.52
N ASP A 215 5.94 2.83 16.60
CA ASP A 215 6.69 4.05 16.89
C ASP A 215 8.18 3.79 17.15
N ALA A 216 8.52 2.65 17.76
CA ALA A 216 9.91 2.22 17.93
C ALA A 216 10.46 1.43 16.71
N GLY A 217 9.69 1.30 15.60
CA GLY A 217 10.07 0.49 14.45
C GLY A 217 10.05 -1.02 14.71
N CYS A 218 9.35 -1.48 15.76
CA CYS A 218 9.35 -2.86 16.19
C CYS A 218 7.99 -3.57 16.03
N GLY A 219 6.97 -2.96 15.44
CA GLY A 219 5.61 -3.49 15.40
C GLY A 219 5.53 -4.94 14.94
N VAL A 220 6.12 -5.28 13.80
CA VAL A 220 6.17 -6.67 13.28
C VAL A 220 7.00 -7.59 14.17
N ALA A 221 8.14 -7.13 14.66
CA ALA A 221 8.99 -7.93 15.54
C ALA A 221 8.30 -8.23 16.89
N ASN A 222 7.54 -7.25 17.40
CA ASN A 222 6.74 -7.38 18.60
C ASN A 222 5.58 -8.37 18.41
N ALA A 223 4.91 -8.36 17.25
CA ALA A 223 3.88 -9.35 16.92
C ALA A 223 4.44 -10.78 16.93
N ILE A 224 5.61 -10.97 16.29
CA ILE A 224 6.32 -12.26 16.29
C ILE A 224 6.71 -12.70 17.72
N ALA A 225 7.22 -11.77 18.55
CA ALA A 225 7.58 -12.04 19.94
C ALA A 225 6.34 -12.44 20.77
N GLY A 226 5.22 -11.73 20.60
CA GLY A 226 3.95 -12.06 21.26
C GLY A 226 3.42 -13.45 20.89
N VAL A 227 3.41 -13.79 19.60
CA VAL A 227 3.00 -15.13 19.12
C VAL A 227 3.90 -16.23 19.68
N LYS A 228 5.21 -15.98 19.71
CA LYS A 228 6.19 -16.92 20.29
C LYS A 228 5.95 -17.12 21.79
N ALA A 229 5.57 -16.07 22.51
CA ALA A 229 5.25 -16.10 23.94
C ALA A 229 3.89 -16.75 24.27
N GLY A 230 3.05 -17.00 23.26
CA GLY A 230 1.78 -17.71 23.46
C GLY A 230 0.55 -16.99 22.94
N ALA A 231 0.65 -15.75 22.43
CA ALA A 231 -0.48 -15.09 21.80
C ALA A 231 -1.01 -15.92 20.62
N ILE A 232 -2.34 -15.93 20.48
CA ILE A 232 -3.06 -16.69 19.45
C ILE A 232 -3.75 -15.78 18.43
N GLN A 233 -3.72 -14.46 18.64
CA GLN A 233 -4.28 -13.46 17.74
C GLN A 233 -3.32 -12.29 17.57
N VAL A 234 -3.21 -11.79 16.36
CA VAL A 234 -2.49 -10.54 16.04
C VAL A 234 -3.46 -9.56 15.39
N GLN A 235 -3.60 -8.40 16.02
CA GLN A 235 -4.28 -7.25 15.44
C GLN A 235 -3.25 -6.33 14.74
N GLY A 236 -3.63 -5.78 13.60
CA GLY A 236 -2.81 -4.85 12.84
C GLY A 236 -3.54 -4.35 11.60
N THR A 237 -2.81 -3.76 10.68
CA THR A 237 -3.39 -3.20 9.45
C THR A 237 -2.62 -3.65 8.21
N ILE A 238 -3.30 -3.73 7.09
CA ILE A 238 -2.60 -3.87 5.81
C ILE A 238 -1.69 -2.65 5.60
N ASN A 239 -0.47 -2.93 5.17
CA ASN A 239 0.58 -1.92 4.93
C ASN A 239 1.02 -1.14 6.18
N GLY A 240 0.60 -1.54 7.37
CA GLY A 240 0.98 -0.87 8.61
C GLY A 240 0.35 0.51 8.80
N TYR A 241 -0.78 0.82 8.16
CA TYR A 241 -1.46 2.10 8.33
C TYR A 241 -1.91 2.34 9.77
N GLY A 242 -2.06 3.60 10.17
CA GLY A 242 -2.52 3.98 11.52
C GLY A 242 -1.93 5.29 12.01
N GLU A 243 -2.31 5.70 13.20
CA GLU A 243 -1.80 6.93 13.81
C GLU A 243 -0.29 6.96 13.91
N ARG A 244 0.31 8.15 13.81
CA ARG A 244 1.74 8.43 13.95
C ARG A 244 2.58 7.64 12.94
N THR A 245 3.26 6.58 13.38
CA THR A 245 4.10 5.70 12.55
C THR A 245 3.39 4.43 12.09
N GLY A 246 2.10 4.30 12.44
CA GLY A 246 1.23 3.21 12.07
C GLY A 246 1.22 2.02 13.02
N ASN A 247 0.50 1.00 12.63
CA ASN A 247 0.36 -0.29 13.31
C ASN A 247 1.40 -1.32 12.83
N CYS A 248 1.42 -2.50 13.41
CA CYS A 248 2.17 -3.59 12.83
C CYS A 248 1.57 -3.96 11.45
N ASP A 249 2.45 -4.13 10.47
CA ASP A 249 2.06 -4.46 9.10
C ASP A 249 1.68 -5.93 8.97
N LEU A 250 0.38 -6.21 8.74
CA LEU A 250 -0.14 -7.56 8.61
C LEU A 250 0.43 -8.31 7.40
N VAL A 251 0.81 -7.62 6.32
CA VAL A 251 1.49 -8.27 5.18
C VAL A 251 2.77 -8.96 5.65
N ALA A 252 3.60 -8.24 6.37
CA ALA A 252 4.85 -8.78 6.90
C ALA A 252 4.61 -9.80 8.03
N VAL A 253 3.60 -9.59 8.90
CA VAL A 253 3.24 -10.54 9.97
C VAL A 253 2.80 -11.87 9.38
N ILE A 254 1.83 -11.88 8.47
CA ILE A 254 1.31 -13.10 7.83
C ILE A 254 2.44 -13.87 7.14
N ALA A 255 3.25 -13.18 6.32
CA ALA A 255 4.35 -13.81 5.61
C ALA A 255 5.39 -14.42 6.57
N ASN A 256 5.78 -13.72 7.65
CA ASN A 256 6.74 -14.23 8.62
C ASN A 256 6.19 -15.43 9.41
N LEU A 257 4.98 -15.32 9.93
CA LEU A 257 4.38 -16.39 10.74
C LEU A 257 4.17 -17.66 9.89
N THR A 258 3.70 -17.51 8.65
CA THR A 258 3.43 -18.66 7.79
C THR A 258 4.70 -19.25 7.19
N LEU A 259 5.52 -18.43 6.51
CA LEU A 259 6.63 -18.92 5.69
C LEU A 259 7.91 -19.18 6.48
N LYS A 260 8.11 -18.48 7.61
CA LYS A 260 9.33 -18.61 8.43
C LYS A 260 9.10 -19.44 9.70
N MET A 261 7.91 -19.37 10.28
CA MET A 261 7.62 -20.03 11.56
C MET A 261 6.69 -21.23 11.42
N GLY A 262 6.02 -21.40 10.28
CA GLY A 262 5.18 -22.55 9.98
C GLY A 262 3.83 -22.55 10.71
N TYR A 263 3.35 -21.39 11.16
CA TYR A 263 2.00 -21.24 11.71
C TYR A 263 0.95 -21.19 10.57
N GLU A 264 -0.29 -21.49 10.89
CA GLU A 264 -1.43 -21.23 10.02
C GLU A 264 -2.00 -19.84 10.36
N THR A 265 -2.06 -18.92 9.38
CA THR A 265 -2.56 -17.55 9.57
C THR A 265 -3.76 -17.25 8.68
N ILE A 266 -3.65 -17.53 7.39
CA ILE A 266 -4.70 -17.42 6.37
C ILE A 266 -4.71 -18.71 5.56
N PRO A 267 -5.75 -19.02 4.78
CA PRO A 267 -5.75 -20.18 3.89
C PRO A 267 -4.54 -20.19 2.96
N GLU A 268 -3.91 -21.33 2.76
CA GLU A 268 -2.65 -21.46 2.00
C GLU A 268 -2.78 -20.98 0.55
N ASP A 269 -3.94 -21.21 -0.06
CA ASP A 269 -4.28 -20.75 -1.41
C ASP A 269 -4.52 -19.24 -1.52
N CYS A 270 -4.71 -18.55 -0.39
CA CYS A 270 -4.86 -17.10 -0.32
C CYS A 270 -3.52 -16.36 -0.20
N LEU A 271 -2.40 -17.05 0.11
CA LEU A 271 -1.09 -16.39 0.27
C LEU A 271 -0.67 -15.59 -0.97
N SER A 272 -0.96 -16.10 -2.17
CA SER A 272 -0.65 -15.40 -3.43
C SER A 272 -1.44 -14.09 -3.64
N ARG A 273 -2.46 -13.83 -2.81
CA ARG A 273 -3.22 -12.58 -2.81
C ARG A 273 -2.60 -11.49 -1.94
N LEU A 274 -1.58 -11.82 -1.13
CA LEU A 274 -1.03 -10.91 -0.13
C LEU A 274 -0.49 -9.61 -0.76
N THR A 275 0.33 -9.71 -1.81
CA THR A 275 0.82 -8.53 -2.54
C THR A 275 -0.29 -7.81 -3.31
N PRO A 276 -1.14 -8.47 -4.11
CA PRO A 276 -2.27 -7.81 -4.76
C PRO A 276 -3.19 -7.05 -3.82
N VAL A 277 -3.55 -7.63 -2.67
CA VAL A 277 -4.41 -6.95 -1.67
C VAL A 277 -3.69 -5.74 -1.06
N SER A 278 -2.40 -5.85 -0.73
CA SER A 278 -1.57 -4.74 -0.26
C SER A 278 -1.62 -3.55 -1.22
N HIS A 279 -1.44 -3.80 -2.53
CA HIS A 279 -1.49 -2.77 -3.57
C HIS A 279 -2.90 -2.21 -3.75
N HIS A 280 -3.91 -3.07 -3.81
CA HIS A 280 -5.30 -2.62 -3.99
C HIS A 280 -5.79 -1.74 -2.84
N VAL A 281 -5.46 -2.09 -1.59
CA VAL A 281 -5.76 -1.25 -0.42
C VAL A 281 -5.03 0.09 -0.52
N ALA A 282 -3.75 0.10 -0.96
CA ALA A 282 -2.99 1.34 -1.17
C ALA A 282 -3.66 2.27 -2.20
N GLU A 283 -4.20 1.71 -3.29
CA GLU A 283 -4.96 2.46 -4.30
C GLU A 283 -6.26 3.04 -3.72
N LEU A 284 -7.03 2.23 -2.99
CA LEU A 284 -8.31 2.68 -2.39
C LEU A 284 -8.10 3.79 -1.36
N VAL A 285 -7.04 3.71 -0.55
CA VAL A 285 -6.71 4.78 0.42
C VAL A 285 -6.00 5.97 -0.23
N ASN A 286 -5.74 5.91 -1.54
CA ASN A 286 -5.03 6.93 -2.34
C ASN A 286 -3.62 7.27 -1.81
N LEU A 287 -2.89 6.25 -1.38
CA LEU A 287 -1.49 6.36 -0.94
C LEU A 287 -0.59 5.52 -1.84
N THR A 288 0.52 6.11 -2.29
CA THR A 288 1.56 5.34 -2.99
C THR A 288 2.24 4.41 -2.01
N LEU A 289 2.20 3.09 -2.28
CA LEU A 289 2.90 2.10 -1.47
C LEU A 289 4.41 2.38 -1.50
N ASN A 290 5.07 2.24 -0.35
CA ASN A 290 6.53 2.33 -0.29
C ASN A 290 7.16 1.23 -1.17
N PRO A 291 7.94 1.57 -2.20
CA PRO A 291 8.59 0.55 -3.04
C PRO A 291 9.45 -0.44 -2.26
N GLN A 292 9.96 -0.04 -1.10
CA GLN A 292 10.78 -0.88 -0.21
C GLN A 292 9.96 -1.57 0.89
N GLN A 293 8.63 -1.55 0.81
CA GLN A 293 7.77 -2.28 1.76
C GLN A 293 8.19 -3.75 1.80
N PRO A 294 8.48 -4.33 2.97
CA PRO A 294 8.79 -5.75 3.05
C PRO A 294 7.70 -6.62 2.41
N TYR A 295 8.12 -7.61 1.65
CA TYR A 295 7.28 -8.56 0.91
C TYR A 295 6.48 -7.96 -0.26
N SER A 296 5.71 -6.90 -0.09
CA SER A 296 4.77 -6.39 -1.10
C SER A 296 5.29 -5.25 -1.96
N GLY A 297 6.35 -4.56 -1.52
CA GLY A 297 6.90 -3.43 -2.28
C GLY A 297 7.49 -3.87 -3.63
N SER A 298 7.41 -3.00 -4.62
CA SER A 298 7.94 -3.25 -5.97
C SER A 298 9.47 -3.48 -6.02
N SER A 299 10.18 -3.12 -4.97
CA SER A 299 11.62 -3.35 -4.82
C SER A 299 11.96 -4.47 -3.83
N ALA A 300 10.97 -5.13 -3.21
CA ALA A 300 11.20 -6.13 -2.18
C ALA A 300 12.05 -7.32 -2.69
N PHE A 301 11.89 -7.68 -3.97
CA PHE A 301 12.65 -8.74 -4.66
C PHE A 301 13.36 -8.20 -5.90
N ALA A 302 13.85 -6.97 -5.83
CA ALA A 302 14.59 -6.33 -6.91
C ALA A 302 16.10 -6.47 -6.70
N HIS A 303 16.81 -6.97 -7.72
CA HIS A 303 18.23 -7.23 -7.68
C HIS A 303 18.96 -6.37 -8.71
N LYS A 304 19.90 -5.55 -8.23
CA LYS A 304 20.65 -4.56 -9.03
C LYS A 304 22.07 -5.02 -9.37
N ALA A 305 22.73 -5.74 -8.48
CA ALA A 305 24.15 -6.10 -8.66
C ALA A 305 24.32 -7.30 -9.59
N GLY A 306 25.19 -7.18 -10.61
CA GLY A 306 25.42 -8.21 -11.62
C GLY A 306 25.86 -9.58 -11.07
N LEU A 307 26.58 -9.64 -9.93
CA LEU A 307 26.93 -10.88 -9.24
C LEU A 307 25.68 -11.56 -8.65
N HIS A 308 24.77 -10.80 -8.06
CA HIS A 308 23.51 -11.29 -7.52
C HIS A 308 22.63 -11.83 -8.66
N THR A 309 22.45 -11.07 -9.73
CA THR A 309 21.67 -11.45 -10.90
C THR A 309 22.16 -12.78 -11.48
N SER A 310 23.48 -12.95 -11.65
CA SER A 310 24.07 -14.20 -12.15
C SER A 310 23.89 -15.39 -11.19
N ALA A 311 23.84 -15.17 -9.89
CA ALA A 311 23.61 -16.22 -8.92
C ALA A 311 22.13 -16.62 -8.87
N ILE A 312 21.21 -15.66 -8.88
CA ILE A 312 19.76 -15.88 -8.84
C ILE A 312 19.27 -16.63 -10.07
N SER A 313 19.77 -16.29 -11.27
CA SER A 313 19.42 -17.01 -12.50
C SER A 313 19.78 -18.52 -12.46
N ARG A 314 20.69 -18.92 -11.56
CA ARG A 314 21.07 -20.33 -11.35
C ARG A 314 20.38 -20.95 -10.14
N ARG A 315 20.22 -20.18 -9.08
CA ARG A 315 19.71 -20.57 -7.76
C ARG A 315 19.00 -19.37 -7.13
N PRO A 316 17.68 -19.15 -7.36
CA PRO A 316 16.92 -18.05 -6.75
C PRO A 316 17.04 -18.04 -5.21
N ASP A 317 16.96 -19.20 -4.59
CA ASP A 317 17.08 -19.41 -3.13
C ASP A 317 18.42 -18.96 -2.51
N ALA A 318 19.40 -18.61 -3.33
CA ALA A 318 20.70 -18.10 -2.83
C ALA A 318 20.65 -16.63 -2.38
N TYR A 319 19.69 -15.85 -2.85
CA TYR A 319 19.55 -14.42 -2.57
C TYR A 319 18.13 -13.96 -2.22
N GLU A 320 17.16 -14.84 -2.34
CA GLU A 320 15.77 -14.59 -1.98
C GLU A 320 15.43 -15.39 -0.72
N HIS A 321 14.94 -14.70 0.28
CA HIS A 321 14.64 -15.29 1.58
C HIS A 321 13.33 -16.09 1.59
N VAL A 322 12.50 -15.90 0.57
CA VAL A 322 11.28 -16.66 0.21
C VAL A 322 11.12 -16.61 -1.30
N ASP A 323 10.37 -17.55 -1.84
CA ASP A 323 9.91 -17.48 -3.23
C ASP A 323 8.83 -16.38 -3.34
N PRO A 324 9.05 -15.30 -4.10
CA PRO A 324 8.10 -14.20 -4.20
C PRO A 324 6.76 -14.59 -4.82
N GLU A 325 6.69 -15.60 -5.67
CA GLU A 325 5.45 -16.03 -6.31
C GLU A 325 4.43 -16.58 -5.29
N ILE A 326 4.91 -17.15 -4.18
CA ILE A 326 4.04 -17.65 -3.10
C ILE A 326 3.16 -16.55 -2.51
N ILE A 327 3.65 -15.32 -2.48
CA ILE A 327 2.95 -14.15 -1.92
C ILE A 327 2.42 -13.21 -3.01
N GLY A 328 2.40 -13.63 -4.26
CA GLY A 328 1.91 -12.84 -5.39
C GLY A 328 2.82 -11.68 -5.81
N ASN A 329 4.11 -11.75 -5.48
CA ASN A 329 5.14 -10.83 -5.97
C ASN A 329 6.02 -11.55 -7.00
N GLY A 330 7.05 -10.90 -7.52
CA GLY A 330 7.96 -11.48 -8.51
C GLY A 330 9.39 -10.98 -8.35
N THR A 331 10.35 -11.78 -8.79
CA THR A 331 11.75 -11.39 -8.90
C THR A 331 11.90 -10.35 -10.01
N ARG A 332 12.59 -9.25 -9.74
CA ARG A 332 12.86 -8.20 -10.71
C ARG A 332 14.35 -7.92 -10.82
N PHE A 333 14.86 -7.93 -12.05
CA PHE A 333 16.23 -7.52 -12.33
C PHE A 333 16.25 -6.05 -12.73
N VAL A 334 17.01 -5.27 -11.95
CA VAL A 334 17.11 -3.83 -12.13
C VAL A 334 18.34 -3.52 -13.00
N VAL A 335 18.13 -2.84 -14.11
CA VAL A 335 19.20 -2.40 -15.01
C VAL A 335 19.62 -0.99 -14.64
N SER A 336 20.91 -0.81 -14.37
CA SER A 336 21.53 0.48 -14.02
C SER A 336 22.95 0.56 -14.57
N GLU A 337 23.65 1.66 -14.32
CA GLU A 337 25.07 1.84 -14.61
C GLU A 337 25.96 0.71 -14.08
N MET A 338 25.51 0.04 -12.99
CA MET A 338 26.20 -1.12 -12.40
C MET A 338 25.78 -2.45 -13.04
N ALA A 339 24.80 -2.43 -13.95
CA ALA A 339 24.37 -3.63 -14.65
C ALA A 339 25.46 -4.11 -15.60
N GLY A 340 25.82 -5.37 -15.47
CA GLY A 340 26.74 -6.02 -16.39
C GLY A 340 25.99 -6.51 -17.64
N ARG A 341 26.77 -6.97 -18.64
CA ARG A 341 26.23 -7.57 -19.86
C ARG A 341 25.19 -8.68 -19.58
N SER A 342 25.43 -9.51 -18.57
CA SER A 342 24.52 -10.62 -18.20
C SER A 342 23.16 -10.14 -17.72
N THR A 343 23.06 -9.00 -17.05
CA THR A 343 21.78 -8.43 -16.60
C THR A 343 20.96 -7.94 -17.79
N LEU A 344 21.60 -7.27 -18.75
CA LEU A 344 20.94 -6.85 -19.99
C LEU A 344 20.53 -8.03 -20.88
N GLU A 345 21.35 -9.09 -20.92
CA GLU A 345 21.01 -10.32 -21.66
C GLU A 345 19.76 -10.98 -21.08
N LEU A 346 19.66 -11.09 -19.75
CA LEU A 346 18.44 -11.59 -19.10
C LEU A 346 17.23 -10.70 -19.41
N LYS A 347 17.37 -9.37 -19.27
CA LYS A 347 16.28 -8.43 -19.58
C LYS A 347 15.87 -8.49 -21.06
N ALA A 348 16.82 -8.63 -21.99
CA ALA A 348 16.53 -8.82 -23.41
C ALA A 348 15.76 -10.11 -23.68
N ASN A 349 16.15 -11.21 -23.04
CA ASN A 349 15.46 -12.49 -23.14
C ASN A 349 14.03 -12.41 -22.60
N ASP A 350 13.83 -11.77 -21.43
CA ASP A 350 12.49 -11.56 -20.84
C ASP A 350 11.58 -10.76 -21.78
N LEU A 351 12.14 -9.78 -22.50
CA LEU A 351 11.43 -8.93 -23.45
C LEU A 351 11.32 -9.54 -24.86
N GLY A 352 11.89 -10.74 -25.08
CA GLY A 352 11.93 -11.39 -26.39
C GLY A 352 12.75 -10.62 -27.44
N ILE A 353 13.78 -9.84 -27.00
CA ILE A 353 14.66 -9.07 -27.87
C ILE A 353 15.95 -9.85 -28.09
N ASP A 354 16.26 -10.16 -29.34
CA ASP A 354 17.52 -10.82 -29.70
C ASP A 354 18.64 -9.78 -29.88
N LEU A 355 19.60 -9.78 -28.95
CA LEU A 355 20.77 -8.89 -28.98
C LEU A 355 22.05 -9.73 -28.98
N ASP A 356 22.85 -9.57 -30.01
CA ASP A 356 24.18 -10.18 -30.02
C ASP A 356 25.13 -9.59 -28.96
N GLY A 357 26.16 -10.34 -28.60
CA GLY A 357 27.06 -9.93 -27.52
C GLY A 357 27.84 -8.62 -27.77
N LYS A 358 27.93 -8.15 -29.03
CA LYS A 358 28.54 -6.87 -29.36
C LYS A 358 27.55 -5.74 -29.12
N VAL A 359 26.33 -5.90 -29.61
CA VAL A 359 25.22 -4.93 -29.42
C VAL A 359 24.93 -4.75 -27.93
N LEU A 360 24.91 -5.83 -27.15
CA LEU A 360 24.80 -5.74 -25.68
C LEU A 360 25.90 -4.88 -25.05
N GLY A 361 27.14 -5.00 -25.54
CA GLY A 361 28.25 -4.14 -25.08
C GLY A 361 28.02 -2.67 -25.39
N ASP A 362 27.53 -2.36 -26.59
CA ASP A 362 27.24 -1.00 -27.02
C ASP A 362 26.05 -0.41 -26.21
N VAL A 363 25.03 -1.21 -25.91
CA VAL A 363 23.90 -0.80 -25.03
C VAL A 363 24.39 -0.47 -23.62
N VAL A 364 25.29 -1.26 -23.04
CA VAL A 364 25.89 -0.96 -21.71
C VAL A 364 26.57 0.42 -21.71
N GLU A 365 27.35 0.73 -22.74
CA GLU A 365 28.04 2.02 -22.81
C GLU A 365 27.07 3.19 -23.02
N VAL A 366 26.02 2.99 -23.82
CA VAL A 366 24.96 4.00 -24.00
C VAL A 366 24.21 4.24 -22.68
N LEU A 367 23.84 3.18 -21.96
CA LEU A 367 23.17 3.30 -20.67
C LEU A 367 24.01 4.08 -19.65
N LYS A 368 25.30 3.76 -19.50
CA LYS A 368 26.20 4.48 -18.60
C LYS A 368 26.28 5.97 -18.93
N ARG A 369 26.35 6.30 -20.22
CA ARG A 369 26.35 7.69 -20.66
C ARG A 369 25.06 8.40 -20.33
N LEU A 370 23.90 7.80 -20.66
CA LEU A 370 22.59 8.40 -20.41
C LEU A 370 22.34 8.57 -18.89
N GLU A 371 22.74 7.58 -18.07
CA GLU A 371 22.61 7.72 -16.62
C GLU A 371 23.52 8.81 -16.04
N TYR A 372 24.71 9.01 -16.60
CA TYR A 372 25.56 10.16 -16.27
C TYR A 372 24.91 11.50 -16.67
N GLU A 373 24.17 11.53 -17.76
CA GLU A 373 23.39 12.70 -18.22
C GLU A 373 22.13 12.92 -17.39
N GLY A 374 21.75 11.98 -16.50
CA GLY A 374 20.64 12.12 -15.56
C GLY A 374 19.47 11.18 -15.79
N TYR A 375 19.49 10.30 -16.78
CA TYR A 375 18.49 9.25 -16.94
C TYR A 375 18.53 8.27 -15.75
N HIS A 376 17.44 7.55 -15.54
CA HIS A 376 17.32 6.57 -14.46
C HIS A 376 16.43 5.42 -14.91
N PHE A 377 17.04 4.45 -15.58
CA PHE A 377 16.31 3.35 -16.22
C PHE A 377 15.79 2.29 -15.24
N GLU A 378 16.24 2.31 -13.98
CA GLU A 378 15.74 1.41 -12.94
C GLU A 378 14.22 1.52 -12.73
N VAL A 379 13.66 2.71 -12.96
CA VAL A 379 12.24 3.00 -12.79
C VAL A 379 11.51 3.25 -14.12
N ALA A 380 12.23 3.20 -15.24
CA ALA A 380 11.71 3.52 -16.57
C ALA A 380 11.87 2.34 -17.53
N ASP A 381 11.29 1.21 -17.18
CA ASP A 381 11.38 -0.05 -17.93
C ASP A 381 10.93 0.09 -19.38
N ALA A 382 9.92 0.92 -19.66
CA ALA A 382 9.42 1.13 -21.02
C ALA A 382 10.44 1.85 -21.90
N SER A 383 11.04 2.96 -21.40
CA SER A 383 12.12 3.64 -22.16
C SER A 383 13.36 2.77 -22.33
N LEU A 384 13.68 1.91 -21.34
CA LEU A 384 14.75 0.92 -21.47
C LEU A 384 14.45 -0.09 -22.59
N GLU A 385 13.25 -0.62 -22.65
CA GLU A 385 12.85 -1.55 -23.72
C GLU A 385 12.96 -0.90 -25.09
N LEU A 386 12.45 0.33 -25.26
CA LEU A 386 12.56 1.05 -26.52
C LEU A 386 14.02 1.30 -26.93
N LEU A 387 14.88 1.63 -25.97
CA LEU A 387 16.33 1.77 -26.20
C LEU A 387 16.95 0.45 -26.69
N MET A 388 16.64 -0.67 -26.04
CA MET A 388 17.17 -1.99 -26.40
C MET A 388 16.65 -2.44 -27.77
N ARG A 389 15.39 -2.23 -28.08
CA ARG A 389 14.81 -2.48 -29.42
C ARG A 389 15.48 -1.62 -30.49
N GLY A 390 15.70 -0.34 -30.21
CA GLY A 390 16.44 0.54 -31.12
C GLY A 390 17.86 0.03 -31.40
N ALA A 391 18.56 -0.49 -30.38
CA ALA A 391 19.87 -1.11 -30.53
C ALA A 391 19.86 -2.40 -31.37
N SER A 392 18.77 -3.18 -31.36
CA SER A 392 18.60 -4.34 -32.25
C SER A 392 18.28 -3.97 -33.70
N GLY A 393 18.17 -2.67 -34.01
CA GLY A 393 17.85 -2.17 -35.33
C GLY A 393 16.36 -1.90 -35.56
N TRP A 394 15.52 -2.14 -34.56
CA TRP A 394 14.12 -1.77 -34.60
C TRP A 394 13.94 -0.25 -34.70
N LYS A 395 13.05 0.19 -35.53
CA LYS A 395 12.63 1.60 -35.62
C LYS A 395 11.12 1.65 -35.49
N GLN A 396 10.66 2.56 -34.67
CA GLN A 396 9.22 2.81 -34.59
C GLN A 396 8.74 3.36 -35.94
N ASP A 397 7.63 2.85 -36.42
CA ASP A 397 7.01 3.16 -37.70
C ASP A 397 5.60 3.75 -37.57
N PHE A 398 5.19 4.08 -36.34
CA PHE A 398 3.86 4.63 -36.07
C PHE A 398 3.72 6.06 -36.61
N PHE A 399 4.65 6.94 -36.26
CA PHE A 399 4.64 8.33 -36.69
C PHE A 399 6.04 8.94 -36.61
N GLU A 400 6.28 9.98 -37.38
CA GLU A 400 7.53 10.75 -37.32
C GLU A 400 7.17 12.21 -37.03
N VAL A 401 7.74 12.77 -35.97
CA VAL A 401 7.53 14.16 -35.58
C VAL A 401 8.55 15.07 -36.27
N GLU A 402 8.08 16.02 -37.00
CA GLU A 402 8.92 17.04 -37.66
C GLU A 402 9.21 18.21 -36.71
N ARG A 403 8.18 18.65 -35.97
CA ARG A 403 8.27 19.81 -35.08
C ARG A 403 7.13 19.84 -34.10
N PHE A 404 7.41 20.38 -32.90
CA PHE A 404 6.34 20.86 -32.02
C PHE A 404 6.62 22.29 -31.52
N SER A 405 5.56 23.00 -31.12
CA SER A 405 5.65 24.30 -30.46
C SER A 405 4.56 24.42 -29.41
N VAL A 406 4.86 25.13 -28.33
CA VAL A 406 3.91 25.45 -27.26
C VAL A 406 3.90 26.94 -27.03
N ASP A 407 2.73 27.52 -27.04
CA ASP A 407 2.47 28.93 -26.75
C ASP A 407 1.63 29.01 -25.46
N MET A 408 2.10 29.77 -24.49
CA MET A 408 1.42 29.94 -23.22
C MET A 408 1.12 31.41 -22.98
N ASN A 409 -0.15 31.77 -23.04
CA ASN A 409 -0.63 33.13 -22.82
C ASN A 409 -1.16 33.27 -21.40
N HIS A 410 -0.51 34.13 -20.62
CA HIS A 410 -0.97 34.51 -19.28
C HIS A 410 -1.76 35.82 -19.39
N VAL A 411 -3.08 35.73 -19.18
CA VAL A 411 -3.97 36.90 -19.17
C VAL A 411 -4.33 37.20 -17.73
N GLY A 412 -3.67 38.20 -17.12
CA GLY A 412 -3.99 38.62 -15.75
C GLY A 412 -3.11 39.77 -15.24
N SER A 413 -3.63 40.59 -14.34
CA SER A 413 -2.86 41.64 -13.67
C SER A 413 -1.92 41.01 -12.65
N GLY A 414 -0.64 41.39 -12.65
CA GLY A 414 0.45 40.81 -11.85
C GLY A 414 0.37 40.98 -10.32
N SER A 415 -0.79 41.26 -9.72
CA SER A 415 -0.98 41.26 -8.26
C SER A 415 -2.05 40.24 -7.88
N ARG A 416 -1.65 39.16 -7.24
CA ARG A 416 -2.58 38.23 -6.57
C ARG A 416 -3.15 38.89 -5.33
N ALA A 417 -4.45 39.24 -5.35
CA ALA A 417 -5.18 39.39 -4.09
C ALA A 417 -5.33 37.99 -3.48
N TRP A 418 -5.11 37.87 -2.18
CA TRP A 418 -5.13 36.60 -1.44
C TRP A 418 -6.46 35.82 -1.52
N ASN A 419 -7.52 36.45 -2.04
CA ASN A 419 -8.88 35.92 -2.18
C ASN A 419 -9.31 35.67 -3.65
N GLU A 420 -8.44 35.90 -4.64
CA GLU A 420 -8.74 35.64 -6.06
C GLU A 420 -7.76 34.59 -6.61
N ILE A 421 -8.25 33.34 -6.76
CA ILE A 421 -7.47 32.16 -7.18
C ILE A 421 -7.74 31.77 -8.64
N SER A 422 -8.36 32.59 -9.45
CA SER A 422 -8.59 32.29 -10.87
C SER A 422 -7.65 33.08 -11.78
N VAL A 423 -6.58 32.45 -12.21
CA VAL A 423 -5.76 32.88 -13.34
C VAL A 423 -6.09 31.96 -14.50
N GLU A 424 -6.71 32.44 -15.54
CA GLU A 424 -6.85 31.71 -16.80
C GLU A 424 -5.48 31.71 -17.50
N VAL A 425 -4.89 30.53 -17.64
CA VAL A 425 -3.70 30.29 -18.45
C VAL A 425 -4.17 29.57 -19.72
N ASP A 426 -4.13 30.25 -20.85
CA ASP A 426 -4.41 29.63 -22.15
C ASP A 426 -3.10 29.07 -22.72
N THR A 427 -3.02 27.74 -22.81
CA THR A 427 -1.86 27.06 -23.37
C THR A 427 -2.26 26.28 -24.61
N ARG A 428 -1.59 26.56 -25.71
CA ARG A 428 -1.80 25.92 -27.00
C ARG A 428 -0.54 25.24 -27.49
N ALA A 429 -0.68 24.00 -28.00
CA ALA A 429 0.38 23.27 -28.67
C ALA A 429 0.03 23.03 -30.14
N VAL A 430 1.07 23.04 -30.98
CA VAL A 430 1.01 22.64 -32.38
C VAL A 430 2.06 21.58 -32.62
N VAL A 431 1.67 20.46 -33.23
CA VAL A 431 2.58 19.34 -33.56
C VAL A 431 2.47 19.06 -35.06
N ASP A 432 3.60 19.18 -35.77
CA ASP A 432 3.72 18.77 -37.18
C ASP A 432 4.32 17.36 -37.20
N LEU A 433 3.63 16.40 -37.79
CA LEU A 433 4.08 14.99 -37.84
C LEU A 433 3.64 14.27 -39.10
N PHE A 434 4.25 13.15 -39.39
CA PHE A 434 3.87 12.25 -40.48
C PHE A 434 3.29 10.95 -39.91
N VAL A 435 2.15 10.50 -40.44
CA VAL A 435 1.54 9.19 -40.20
C VAL A 435 1.35 8.54 -41.57
N ASP A 436 1.86 7.33 -41.76
CA ASP A 436 1.85 6.64 -43.06
C ASP A 436 2.36 7.51 -44.23
N GLY A 437 3.42 8.30 -43.95
CA GLY A 437 4.01 9.21 -44.94
C GLY A 437 3.18 10.45 -45.28
N LYS A 438 2.03 10.66 -44.65
CA LYS A 438 1.19 11.86 -44.83
C LYS A 438 1.49 12.87 -43.72
N LYS A 439 1.79 14.10 -44.14
CA LYS A 439 1.98 15.22 -43.20
C LYS A 439 0.63 15.62 -42.59
N MET A 440 0.60 15.70 -41.27
CA MET A 440 -0.55 16.09 -40.48
C MET A 440 -0.14 17.17 -39.46
N VAL A 441 -1.10 17.98 -39.02
CA VAL A 441 -0.89 19.04 -38.04
C VAL A 441 -1.88 18.82 -36.91
N GLY A 442 -1.37 18.56 -35.72
CA GLY A 442 -2.14 18.44 -34.48
C GLY A 442 -2.22 19.79 -33.76
N LEU A 443 -3.40 20.12 -33.29
CA LEU A 443 -3.66 21.29 -32.44
C LEU A 443 -4.25 20.81 -31.13
N GLY A 444 -3.75 21.36 -30.00
CA GLY A 444 -4.24 21.05 -28.67
C GLY A 444 -4.25 22.27 -27.79
N ASP A 445 -5.38 22.52 -27.15
CA ASP A 445 -5.48 23.46 -26.04
C ASP A 445 -5.44 22.66 -24.72
N GLY A 446 -4.83 23.21 -23.68
CA GLY A 446 -4.66 22.53 -22.39
C GLY A 446 -4.48 23.48 -21.22
N ASN A 447 -4.63 22.95 -20.01
CA ASN A 447 -4.40 23.67 -18.75
C ASN A 447 -2.91 23.90 -18.43
N GLY A 448 -2.02 23.39 -19.27
CA GLY A 448 -0.58 23.56 -19.21
C GLY A 448 0.13 22.92 -20.41
N PRO A 449 1.46 23.15 -20.55
CA PRO A 449 2.23 22.75 -21.74
C PRO A 449 2.13 21.26 -22.07
N VAL A 450 2.27 20.39 -21.09
CA VAL A 450 2.27 18.93 -21.30
C VAL A 450 0.89 18.44 -21.74
N ASN A 451 -0.17 18.94 -21.10
CA ASN A 451 -1.54 18.60 -21.47
C ASN A 451 -1.90 19.10 -22.87
N ALA A 452 -1.46 20.31 -23.24
CA ALA A 452 -1.67 20.84 -24.60
C ALA A 452 -0.95 19.99 -25.67
N ILE A 453 0.29 19.54 -25.37
CA ILE A 453 1.07 18.66 -26.27
C ILE A 453 0.38 17.29 -26.42
N ASP A 454 -0.04 16.66 -25.34
CA ASP A 454 -0.73 15.37 -25.37
C ASP A 454 -2.06 15.49 -26.17
N THR A 455 -2.82 16.56 -25.94
CA THR A 455 -4.04 16.86 -26.70
C THR A 455 -3.74 17.02 -28.20
N ALA A 456 -2.69 17.74 -28.56
CA ALA A 456 -2.29 17.96 -29.95
C ALA A 456 -1.88 16.64 -30.64
N LEU A 457 -1.08 15.79 -29.97
CA LEU A 457 -0.68 14.46 -30.46
C LEU A 457 -1.92 13.56 -30.68
N ARG A 458 -2.78 13.46 -29.68
CA ARG A 458 -3.99 12.63 -29.74
C ARG A 458 -4.99 13.10 -30.78
N SER A 459 -5.08 14.40 -31.06
CA SER A 459 -5.99 14.96 -32.08
C SER A 459 -5.72 14.40 -33.48
N VAL A 460 -4.46 13.99 -33.72
CA VAL A 460 -4.03 13.42 -35.00
C VAL A 460 -3.92 11.90 -34.93
N LEU A 461 -3.24 11.41 -33.92
CA LEU A 461 -2.85 9.98 -33.83
C LEU A 461 -4.05 9.07 -33.57
N THR A 462 -5.06 9.50 -32.81
CA THR A 462 -6.22 8.66 -32.45
C THR A 462 -7.05 8.23 -33.69
N GLY A 463 -6.96 8.96 -34.80
CA GLY A 463 -7.60 8.58 -36.04
C GLY A 463 -6.98 7.35 -36.71
N SER A 464 -5.66 7.20 -36.60
CA SER A 464 -4.91 6.06 -37.14
C SER A 464 -4.69 4.96 -36.07
N TYR A 465 -4.64 5.33 -34.79
CA TYR A 465 -4.36 4.46 -33.66
C TYR A 465 -5.46 4.65 -32.58
N PRO A 466 -6.65 4.03 -32.75
CA PRO A 466 -7.76 4.17 -31.79
C PRO A 466 -7.45 3.70 -30.38
N GLU A 467 -6.50 2.77 -30.19
CA GLU A 467 -6.00 2.22 -28.95
C GLU A 467 -5.40 3.29 -28.01
N LEU A 468 -4.94 4.40 -28.55
CA LEU A 468 -4.47 5.54 -27.75
C LEU A 468 -5.54 6.10 -26.80
N LYS A 469 -6.83 5.83 -27.06
CA LYS A 469 -7.93 6.25 -26.18
C LYS A 469 -7.90 5.51 -24.83
N ALA A 470 -7.37 4.29 -24.80
CA ALA A 470 -7.23 3.50 -23.59
C ALA A 470 -6.00 3.91 -22.77
N ILE A 471 -5.03 4.59 -23.40
CA ILE A 471 -3.80 5.01 -22.71
C ILE A 471 -4.05 6.31 -21.95
N SER A 472 -3.85 6.29 -20.65
CA SER A 472 -3.98 7.45 -19.76
C SER A 472 -2.73 7.63 -18.90
N LEU A 473 -2.44 8.90 -18.57
CA LEU A 473 -1.41 9.27 -17.61
C LEU A 473 -1.93 9.01 -16.20
N VAL A 474 -1.12 8.28 -15.41
CA VAL A 474 -1.42 7.97 -14.00
C VAL A 474 -0.65 8.89 -13.06
N ASP A 475 0.65 9.12 -13.34
CA ASP A 475 1.49 9.97 -12.52
C ASP A 475 2.52 10.73 -13.36
N TYR A 476 2.90 11.91 -12.88
CA TYR A 476 3.85 12.80 -13.54
C TYR A 476 4.79 13.41 -12.51
N LYS A 477 6.04 12.94 -12.51
CA LYS A 477 7.06 13.33 -11.54
C LYS A 477 8.16 14.14 -12.21
N VAL A 478 8.49 15.29 -11.64
CA VAL A 478 9.57 16.16 -12.11
C VAL A 478 10.62 16.31 -11.02
N ARG A 479 11.87 16.11 -11.38
CA ARG A 479 13.01 16.29 -10.46
C ARG A 479 14.11 17.14 -11.10
N VAL A 480 14.54 18.17 -10.41
CA VAL A 480 15.75 18.93 -10.74
C VAL A 480 16.98 18.16 -10.26
N LEU A 481 17.92 17.88 -11.14
CA LEU A 481 19.09 17.04 -10.85
C LEU A 481 20.30 17.84 -10.38
N ASP A 482 20.46 19.05 -10.90
CA ASP A 482 21.62 19.91 -10.66
C ASP A 482 21.13 21.26 -10.09
N THR A 483 20.83 21.27 -8.79
CA THR A 483 20.22 22.43 -8.12
C THR A 483 21.13 23.66 -8.08
N GLU A 484 22.45 23.50 -8.26
CA GLU A 484 23.41 24.61 -8.24
C GLU A 484 23.26 25.53 -9.46
N LYS A 485 22.72 25.02 -10.57
CA LYS A 485 22.46 25.79 -11.79
C LYS A 485 21.14 26.57 -11.78
N GLY A 486 20.35 26.49 -10.72
CA GLY A 486 19.08 27.20 -10.59
C GLY A 486 18.10 26.85 -11.72
N THR A 487 17.60 27.85 -12.46
CA THR A 487 16.64 27.67 -13.56
C THR A 487 17.22 27.05 -14.82
N GLY A 488 18.54 26.91 -14.92
CA GLY A 488 19.24 26.22 -16.02
C GLY A 488 19.66 24.80 -15.64
N ALA A 489 19.12 24.24 -14.56
CA ALA A 489 19.41 22.89 -14.12
C ALA A 489 18.77 21.82 -15.02
N VAL A 490 19.45 20.69 -15.16
CA VAL A 490 18.90 19.51 -15.83
C VAL A 490 17.68 19.01 -15.08
N THR A 491 16.61 18.76 -15.81
CA THR A 491 15.34 18.27 -15.27
C THR A 491 15.09 16.87 -15.80
N ARG A 492 14.74 15.98 -14.89
CA ARG A 492 14.25 14.63 -15.18
C ARG A 492 12.74 14.61 -15.04
N VAL A 493 12.07 14.04 -16.04
CA VAL A 493 10.64 13.75 -16.02
C VAL A 493 10.44 12.24 -16.05
N LEU A 494 9.65 11.73 -15.12
CA LEU A 494 9.10 10.37 -15.13
C LEU A 494 7.60 10.47 -15.39
N LEU A 495 7.10 9.62 -16.27
CA LEU A 495 5.72 9.60 -16.69
C LEU A 495 5.19 8.18 -16.58
N ASP A 496 4.26 7.97 -15.66
CA ASP A 496 3.59 6.69 -15.45
C ASP A 496 2.28 6.67 -16.26
N SER A 497 2.10 5.64 -17.06
CA SER A 497 0.93 5.47 -17.93
C SER A 497 0.30 4.10 -17.77
N THR A 498 -0.98 4.00 -18.12
CA THR A 498 -1.74 2.74 -18.11
C THR A 498 -2.65 2.62 -19.33
N ASN A 499 -2.95 1.39 -19.72
CA ASN A 499 -4.03 1.06 -20.65
C ASN A 499 -5.21 0.32 -19.98
N GLY A 500 -5.23 0.30 -18.63
CA GLY A 500 -6.21 -0.43 -17.84
C GLY A 500 -5.84 -1.88 -17.55
N GLU A 501 -4.91 -2.48 -18.30
CA GLU A 501 -4.43 -3.86 -18.11
C GLU A 501 -2.98 -3.89 -17.62
N ALA A 502 -2.15 -2.93 -18.09
CA ALA A 502 -0.74 -2.82 -17.75
C ALA A 502 -0.38 -1.36 -17.42
N ASN A 503 0.62 -1.21 -16.56
CA ASN A 503 1.24 0.08 -16.23
C ASN A 503 2.68 0.09 -16.72
N TRP A 504 3.16 1.25 -17.16
CA TRP A 504 4.55 1.43 -17.59
C TRP A 504 5.06 2.82 -17.28
N THR A 505 6.37 2.93 -17.08
CA THR A 505 7.04 4.20 -16.79
C THR A 505 8.02 4.55 -17.91
N THR A 506 7.98 5.80 -18.33
CA THR A 506 8.92 6.39 -19.30
C THR A 506 9.67 7.57 -18.72
N ILE A 507 10.80 7.94 -19.35
CA ILE A 507 11.71 8.94 -18.83
C ILE A 507 12.17 9.90 -19.93
N GLY A 508 12.26 11.20 -19.57
CA GLY A 508 12.94 12.20 -20.38
C GLY A 508 13.84 13.06 -19.53
N VAL A 509 14.94 13.52 -20.12
CA VAL A 509 15.95 14.33 -19.42
C VAL A 509 16.40 15.47 -20.32
N SER A 510 16.29 16.70 -19.83
CA SER A 510 16.73 17.92 -20.56
C SER A 510 16.89 19.09 -19.58
N GLU A 511 17.67 20.11 -19.98
CA GLU A 511 17.65 21.42 -19.31
C GLU A 511 16.31 22.15 -19.53
N ASN A 512 15.54 21.75 -20.54
CA ASN A 512 14.19 22.25 -20.80
C ASN A 512 13.15 21.23 -20.34
N ILE A 513 12.36 21.60 -19.34
CA ILE A 513 11.31 20.74 -18.77
C ILE A 513 10.28 20.29 -19.82
N ILE A 514 9.97 21.13 -20.82
CA ILE A 514 9.01 20.79 -21.87
C ILE A 514 9.61 19.72 -22.78
N GLU A 515 10.89 19.84 -23.10
CA GLU A 515 11.61 18.83 -23.88
C GLU A 515 11.73 17.50 -23.13
N ALA A 516 12.05 17.54 -21.83
CA ALA A 516 12.08 16.33 -21.01
C ALA A 516 10.69 15.65 -20.95
N SER A 517 9.64 16.45 -20.82
CA SER A 517 8.26 15.94 -20.81
C SER A 517 7.86 15.35 -22.16
N TRP A 518 8.28 16.01 -23.26
CA TRP A 518 8.07 15.54 -24.61
C TRP A 518 8.70 14.16 -24.86
N GLN A 519 9.96 13.97 -24.46
CA GLN A 519 10.67 12.69 -24.60
C GLN A 519 9.92 11.57 -23.88
N ALA A 520 9.56 11.80 -22.60
CA ALA A 520 8.82 10.82 -21.82
C ALA A 520 7.44 10.51 -22.42
N LEU A 521 6.72 11.52 -22.93
CA LEU A 521 5.40 11.37 -23.54
C LEU A 521 5.45 10.57 -24.84
N ILE A 522 6.40 10.88 -25.73
CA ILE A 522 6.57 10.14 -26.99
C ILE A 522 6.90 8.68 -26.71
N ASP A 523 7.86 8.41 -25.82
CA ASP A 523 8.18 7.03 -25.41
C ASP A 523 6.94 6.30 -24.87
N SER A 524 6.12 6.98 -24.05
CA SER A 524 4.91 6.39 -23.48
C SER A 524 3.89 5.99 -24.54
N LEU A 525 3.65 6.86 -25.53
CA LEU A 525 2.72 6.57 -26.62
C LEU A 525 3.24 5.45 -27.52
N VAL A 526 4.54 5.49 -27.88
CA VAL A 526 5.20 4.46 -28.70
C VAL A 526 5.18 3.10 -27.99
N TYR A 527 5.48 3.07 -26.71
CA TYR A 527 5.43 1.83 -25.90
C TYR A 527 4.02 1.26 -25.85
N GLY A 528 3.03 2.10 -25.54
CA GLY A 528 1.64 1.67 -25.51
C GLY A 528 1.11 1.14 -26.84
N LEU A 529 1.52 1.76 -27.97
CA LEU A 529 1.19 1.27 -29.31
C LEU A 529 1.92 -0.05 -29.65
N LEU A 530 3.17 -0.19 -29.22
CA LEU A 530 3.96 -1.39 -29.44
C LEU A 530 3.35 -2.63 -28.77
N HIS A 531 2.78 -2.45 -27.58
CA HIS A 531 2.18 -3.50 -26.76
C HIS A 531 0.64 -3.59 -26.87
N SER A 532 0.05 -2.90 -27.87
CA SER A 532 -1.39 -2.98 -28.10
C SER A 532 -1.78 -4.33 -28.74
N PRO A 533 -2.87 -5.01 -28.27
CA PRO A 533 -3.30 -6.32 -28.77
C PRO A 533 -3.73 -6.35 -30.23
N HIS A 534 -3.94 -5.21 -30.89
CA HIS A 534 -4.36 -5.14 -32.29
C HIS A 534 -3.24 -5.33 -33.33
N ARG A 535 -1.98 -5.43 -32.91
CA ARG A 535 -0.84 -5.57 -33.85
C ARG A 535 -0.58 -7.02 -34.32
N ASP A 536 -1.12 -8.03 -33.65
CA ASP A 536 -0.94 -9.45 -34.00
C ASP A 536 -1.89 -9.97 -35.11
N MET A 537 -2.74 -9.13 -35.68
CA MET A 537 -3.56 -9.50 -36.83
C MET A 537 -2.77 -9.23 -38.13
N PRO A 538 -2.42 -10.24 -38.91
CA PRO A 538 -1.85 -10.00 -40.23
C PRO A 538 -2.86 -9.20 -41.05
N GLN A 539 -2.42 -8.09 -41.64
CA GLN A 539 -3.22 -7.36 -42.61
C GLN A 539 -3.57 -8.35 -43.72
N SER A 540 -4.86 -8.70 -43.80
CA SER A 540 -5.39 -9.46 -44.94
C SER A 540 -5.17 -8.63 -46.21
N GLU A 541 -4.39 -9.18 -47.12
CA GLU A 541 -4.20 -8.66 -48.48
C GLU A 541 -5.53 -8.34 -49.22
#